data_78c70129e3b4ef6506933b2a57f69d9a
#
_entry.id   78c70129e3b4ef6506933b2a57f69d9a
#
_cell.length_a   1.000
_cell.length_b   1.000
_cell.length_c   1.000
_cell.angle_alpha   90.00
_cell.angle_beta   90.00
_cell.angle_gamma   90.00
#
_symmetry.space_group_name_H-M   'P 1'
#
loop_
_entity.id
_entity.type
_entity.pdbx_description
1 polymer ?
#
loop_
_entity_poly.entity_id
_entity_poly.type
_entity_poly.pdbx_seq_one_letter_code
_entity_poly.pdbx_strand_id
1 'polypeptide(L)'
;MEYLDIYDENGNYIGKETRENVHKNALWHKTVHCWLYDKEGNVYFQIRADVNKLYTTASGHIKAGETVKQGFAREIKEEIGIDVNYEKAELVNIYTFTMDKQKSDGSMFRDRAFSNVYVCEYNGDGKDFNFDQNEVTGLVKVNAQDTLDLINGTKQSISSTVYKNINNTVEQHDKSVLSIDNFLVNKGETALGKYGNILTKVIDLTK
;
A
#
# COMPACT_ATOMS: atom_id res chain seq x y z
N MET A 1 17.70 10.16 11.41
CA MET A 1 17.46 8.79 11.96
C MET A 1 15.98 8.71 12.30
N GLU A 2 15.28 7.71 11.76
CA GLU A 2 13.84 7.52 11.97
C GLU A 2 13.59 6.69 13.22
N TYR A 3 12.64 7.14 14.06
CA TYR A 3 12.18 6.44 15.24
C TYR A 3 10.73 5.99 15.06
N LEU A 4 10.43 4.79 15.55
CA LEU A 4 9.08 4.22 15.56
C LEU A 4 8.65 3.97 17.01
N ASP A 5 7.37 4.16 17.29
CA ASP A 5 6.76 3.69 18.51
C ASP A 5 6.67 2.17 18.47
N ILE A 6 7.06 1.52 19.59
CA ILE A 6 7.06 0.07 19.71
C ILE A 6 5.97 -0.40 20.68
N TYR A 7 5.48 -1.59 20.40
CA TYR A 7 4.33 -2.18 21.10
C TYR A 7 4.63 -3.61 21.52
N ASP A 8 3.89 -4.13 22.49
CA ASP A 8 3.85 -5.57 22.76
C ASP A 8 2.98 -6.30 21.70
N GLU A 9 2.91 -7.61 21.76
CA GLU A 9 2.10 -8.45 20.85
C GLU A 9 0.59 -8.20 20.95
N ASN A 10 0.13 -7.57 22.03
CA ASN A 10 -1.27 -7.17 22.25
C ASN A 10 -1.58 -5.75 21.79
N GLY A 11 -0.56 -5.01 21.26
CA GLY A 11 -0.69 -3.65 20.77
C GLY A 11 -0.58 -2.58 21.85
N ASN A 12 -0.14 -2.91 23.07
CA ASN A 12 0.13 -1.92 24.12
C ASN A 12 1.48 -1.24 23.84
N TYR A 13 1.51 0.09 23.96
CA TYR A 13 2.72 0.88 23.80
C TYR A 13 3.76 0.55 24.89
N ILE A 14 5.00 0.27 24.47
CA ILE A 14 6.10 -0.09 25.39
C ILE A 14 7.32 0.82 25.26
N GLY A 15 7.34 1.75 24.31
CA GLY A 15 8.44 2.69 24.12
C GLY A 15 8.63 3.09 22.67
N LYS A 16 9.83 3.61 22.36
CA LYS A 16 10.24 3.95 20.99
C LYS A 16 11.65 3.46 20.71
N GLU A 17 11.93 3.12 19.46
CA GLU A 17 13.24 2.63 19.03
C GLU A 17 13.53 3.10 17.59
N THR A 18 14.79 3.04 17.18
CA THR A 18 15.18 3.33 15.80
C THR A 18 14.60 2.29 14.86
N ARG A 19 14.19 2.69 13.65
CA ARG A 19 13.68 1.79 12.62
C ARG A 19 14.61 0.60 12.36
N GLU A 20 15.92 0.82 12.39
CA GLU A 20 16.91 -0.24 12.24
C GLU A 20 16.80 -1.30 13.34
N ASN A 21 16.75 -0.88 14.60
CA ASN A 21 16.64 -1.78 15.73
C ASN A 21 15.27 -2.47 15.81
N VAL A 22 14.19 -1.78 15.40
CA VAL A 22 12.85 -2.37 15.29
C VAL A 22 12.88 -3.60 14.39
N HIS A 23 13.45 -3.48 13.18
CA HIS A 23 13.51 -4.61 12.25
C HIS A 23 14.61 -5.63 12.60
N LYS A 24 15.69 -5.21 13.26
CA LYS A 24 16.73 -6.13 13.74
C LYS A 24 16.20 -7.05 14.84
N ASN A 25 15.41 -6.51 15.75
CA ASN A 25 14.97 -7.17 16.97
C ASN A 25 13.52 -7.68 16.91
N ALA A 26 12.87 -7.63 15.72
CA ALA A 26 11.49 -8.07 15.53
C ALA A 26 10.49 -7.37 16.48
N LEU A 27 10.63 -6.05 16.69
CA LEU A 27 9.75 -5.31 17.59
C LEU A 27 8.45 -4.93 16.85
N TRP A 28 7.33 -5.07 17.54
CA TRP A 28 6.04 -4.68 17.00
C TRP A 28 5.94 -3.17 16.87
N HIS A 29 5.49 -2.72 15.71
CA HIS A 29 5.29 -1.30 15.38
C HIS A 29 4.03 -1.13 14.52
N LYS A 30 3.67 0.10 14.20
CA LYS A 30 2.49 0.38 13.38
C LYS A 30 2.90 0.86 11.99
N THR A 31 2.14 0.38 10.99
CA THR A 31 2.19 0.85 9.62
C THR A 31 0.80 1.32 9.17
N VAL A 32 0.76 2.08 8.09
CA VAL A 32 -0.46 2.46 7.41
C VAL A 32 -0.40 2.03 5.95
N HIS A 33 -1.52 1.53 5.42
CA HIS A 33 -1.72 1.22 4.01
C HIS A 33 -2.93 2.00 3.51
N CYS A 34 -2.73 2.82 2.49
CA CYS A 34 -3.79 3.55 1.82
C CYS A 34 -4.10 2.90 0.48
N TRP A 35 -5.38 2.73 0.21
CA TRP A 35 -5.90 2.26 -1.06
C TRP A 35 -6.80 3.34 -1.63
N LEU A 36 -6.36 4.01 -2.70
CA LEU A 36 -7.21 4.94 -3.42
C LEU A 36 -8.18 4.17 -4.32
N TYR A 37 -9.40 4.67 -4.40
CA TYR A 37 -10.42 4.19 -5.33
C TYR A 37 -11.18 5.37 -5.93
N ASP A 38 -11.78 5.19 -7.11
CA ASP A 38 -12.65 6.17 -7.76
C ASP A 38 -14.13 5.73 -7.74
N LYS A 39 -15.01 6.65 -8.12
CA LYS A 39 -16.47 6.42 -8.16
C LYS A 39 -16.90 5.35 -9.16
N GLU A 40 -16.07 5.05 -10.14
CA GLU A 40 -16.29 4.02 -11.13
C GLU A 40 -15.90 2.61 -10.60
N GLY A 41 -15.47 2.49 -9.35
CA GLY A 41 -15.05 1.24 -8.73
C GLY A 41 -13.67 0.77 -9.17
N ASN A 42 -12.80 1.68 -9.60
CA ASN A 42 -11.42 1.35 -9.85
C ASN A 42 -10.58 1.57 -8.58
N VAL A 43 -9.50 0.81 -8.45
CA VAL A 43 -8.49 0.92 -7.40
C VAL A 43 -7.13 1.25 -8.01
N TYR A 44 -6.28 1.92 -7.22
CA TYR A 44 -4.96 2.35 -7.64
C TYR A 44 -3.89 1.54 -6.90
N PHE A 45 -2.99 0.91 -7.65
CA PHE A 45 -1.83 0.18 -7.15
C PHE A 45 -0.56 0.94 -7.50
N GLN A 46 0.37 1.10 -6.56
CA GLN A 46 1.70 1.60 -6.89
C GLN A 46 2.53 0.55 -7.62
N ILE A 47 3.40 1.00 -8.52
CA ILE A 47 4.50 0.20 -9.06
C ILE A 47 5.70 0.45 -8.16
N ARG A 48 6.08 -0.52 -7.34
CA ARG A 48 7.24 -0.41 -6.45
C ARG A 48 8.54 -0.32 -7.22
N ALA A 49 9.38 0.65 -6.90
CA ALA A 49 10.67 0.85 -7.57
C ALA A 49 11.65 -0.31 -7.36
N ASP A 50 11.65 -0.92 -6.15
CA ASP A 50 12.61 -1.96 -5.76
C ASP A 50 12.37 -3.32 -6.43
N VAL A 51 11.12 -3.68 -6.76
CA VAL A 51 10.75 -5.01 -7.29
C VAL A 51 9.95 -4.96 -8.59
N ASN A 52 9.53 -3.77 -9.04
CA ASN A 52 8.69 -3.57 -10.22
C ASN A 52 7.39 -4.41 -10.18
N LYS A 53 6.72 -4.42 -9.04
CA LYS A 53 5.46 -5.12 -8.79
C LYS A 53 4.41 -4.17 -8.25
N LEU A 54 3.14 -4.52 -8.47
CA LEU A 54 1.98 -3.78 -7.97
C LEU A 54 1.74 -4.08 -6.49
N TYR A 55 1.55 -3.03 -5.71
CA TYR A 55 1.31 -3.09 -4.28
C TYR A 55 0.23 -2.07 -3.89
N THR A 56 -0.09 -1.92 -2.58
CA THR A 56 -1.02 -0.89 -2.10
C THR A 56 -0.71 0.49 -2.69
N THR A 57 -1.67 1.39 -2.77
CA THR A 57 -1.45 2.71 -3.41
C THR A 57 -0.33 3.50 -2.75
N ALA A 58 -0.31 3.56 -1.41
CA ALA A 58 0.77 4.12 -0.61
C ALA A 58 0.86 3.40 0.74
N SER A 59 2.05 3.29 1.32
CA SER A 59 2.23 2.62 2.61
C SER A 59 3.53 2.97 3.28
N GLY A 60 3.51 3.04 4.61
CA GLY A 60 4.76 3.22 5.36
C GLY A 60 4.58 3.11 6.86
N HIS A 61 5.64 3.43 7.57
CA HIS A 61 5.70 3.36 9.02
C HIS A 61 5.04 4.60 9.66
N ILE A 62 4.34 4.39 10.76
CA ILE A 62 3.91 5.49 11.63
C ILE A 62 5.10 5.85 12.51
N LYS A 63 5.63 7.08 12.35
CA LYS A 63 6.79 7.57 13.10
C LYS A 63 6.46 7.75 14.58
N ALA A 64 7.46 7.70 15.44
CA ALA A 64 7.28 7.88 16.88
C ALA A 64 6.55 9.19 17.21
N GLY A 65 5.46 9.10 17.96
CA GLY A 65 4.60 10.21 18.34
C GLY A 65 3.60 10.66 17.26
N GLU A 66 3.60 10.06 16.06
CA GLU A 66 2.55 10.31 15.06
C GLU A 66 1.26 9.54 15.41
N THR A 67 0.14 10.17 15.16
CA THR A 67 -1.13 9.47 15.05
C THR A 67 -1.23 8.72 13.71
N VAL A 68 -2.10 7.73 13.61
CA VAL A 68 -2.37 7.03 12.33
C VAL A 68 -2.75 8.00 11.23
N LYS A 69 -3.57 9.03 11.56
CA LYS A 69 -3.99 10.10 10.63
C LYS A 69 -2.80 10.88 10.06
N GLN A 70 -1.84 11.24 10.90
CA GLN A 70 -0.64 11.97 10.49
C GLN A 70 0.25 11.10 9.60
N GLY A 71 0.52 9.85 10.00
CA GLY A 71 1.28 8.91 9.20
C GLY A 71 0.62 8.64 7.84
N PHE A 72 -0.71 8.45 7.80
CA PHE A 72 -1.48 8.27 6.58
C PHE A 72 -1.31 9.45 5.60
N ALA A 73 -1.53 10.68 6.07
CA ALA A 73 -1.43 11.86 5.22
C ALA A 73 0.00 12.08 4.72
N ARG A 74 0.99 11.86 5.59
CA ARG A 74 2.41 12.01 5.25
C ARG A 74 2.85 10.99 4.20
N GLU A 75 2.57 9.70 4.38
CA GLU A 75 2.99 8.66 3.42
C GLU A 75 2.39 8.88 2.02
N ILE A 76 1.10 9.22 1.94
CA ILE A 76 0.48 9.55 0.64
C ILE A 76 1.17 10.75 0.00
N LYS A 77 1.46 11.80 0.79
CA LYS A 77 2.12 13.00 0.28
C LYS A 77 3.55 12.72 -0.14
N GLU A 78 4.30 11.93 0.64
CA GLU A 78 5.70 11.57 0.35
C GLU A 78 5.79 10.67 -0.89
N GLU A 79 4.98 9.59 -0.98
CA GLU A 79 5.09 8.60 -2.07
C GLU A 79 4.45 9.04 -3.39
N ILE A 80 3.26 9.66 -3.35
CA ILE A 80 2.47 9.97 -4.56
C ILE A 80 2.07 11.44 -4.73
N GLY A 81 2.49 12.32 -3.81
CA GLY A 81 2.46 13.77 -3.97
C GLY A 81 1.11 14.45 -3.74
N ILE A 82 0.03 13.73 -3.49
CA ILE A 82 -1.31 14.30 -3.31
C ILE A 82 -1.69 14.54 -1.85
N ASP A 83 -2.67 15.41 -1.64
CA ASP A 83 -3.32 15.59 -0.34
C ASP A 83 -4.67 14.86 -0.35
N VAL A 84 -4.92 14.06 0.67
CA VAL A 84 -6.19 13.34 0.86
C VAL A 84 -6.88 13.76 2.15
N ASN A 85 -8.21 13.76 2.15
CA ASN A 85 -8.96 14.00 3.36
C ASN A 85 -9.11 12.70 4.16
N TYR A 86 -8.26 12.53 5.18
CA TYR A 86 -8.31 11.37 6.07
C TYR A 86 -9.70 11.15 6.70
N GLU A 87 -10.48 12.23 6.97
CA GLU A 87 -11.82 12.08 7.58
C GLU A 87 -12.80 11.35 6.64
N LYS A 88 -12.47 11.25 5.36
CA LYS A 88 -13.21 10.45 4.37
C LYS A 88 -12.61 9.08 4.13
N ALA A 89 -11.46 8.78 4.73
CA ALA A 89 -10.87 7.45 4.64
C ALA A 89 -11.62 6.48 5.55
N GLU A 90 -11.93 5.30 5.03
CA GLU A 90 -12.61 4.25 5.77
C GLU A 90 -11.63 3.15 6.16
N LEU A 91 -11.59 2.83 7.45
CA LEU A 91 -10.79 1.70 7.95
C LEU A 91 -11.40 0.38 7.45
N VAL A 92 -10.62 -0.39 6.72
CA VAL A 92 -11.01 -1.75 6.32
C VAL A 92 -10.73 -2.73 7.46
N ASN A 93 -9.50 -2.70 7.99
CA ASN A 93 -9.08 -3.56 9.10
C ASN A 93 -7.70 -3.13 9.63
N ILE A 94 -7.33 -3.68 10.78
CA ILE A 94 -5.95 -3.68 11.29
C ILE A 94 -5.43 -5.11 11.19
N TYR A 95 -4.50 -5.33 10.27
CA TYR A 95 -3.89 -6.66 10.07
C TYR A 95 -2.57 -6.76 10.81
N THR A 96 -2.33 -7.90 11.43
CA THR A 96 -0.98 -8.26 11.87
C THR A 96 -0.18 -8.77 10.67
N PHE A 97 1.06 -8.35 10.59
CA PHE A 97 2.01 -8.80 9.58
C PHE A 97 3.30 -9.26 10.25
N THR A 98 3.82 -10.41 9.82
CA THR A 98 5.09 -10.95 10.29
C THR A 98 5.89 -11.45 9.09
N MET A 99 7.15 -11.02 9.01
CA MET A 99 8.07 -11.47 7.98
C MET A 99 9.50 -11.56 8.53
N ASP A 100 10.19 -12.63 8.20
CA ASP A 100 11.61 -12.80 8.45
C ASP A 100 12.32 -13.00 7.11
N LYS A 101 13.32 -12.18 6.81
CA LYS A 101 14.08 -12.22 5.55
C LYS A 101 15.56 -12.05 5.86
N GLN A 102 16.38 -12.96 5.36
CA GLN A 102 17.81 -12.78 5.37
C GLN A 102 18.24 -11.84 4.24
N LYS A 103 19.04 -10.82 4.58
CA LYS A 103 19.63 -9.89 3.61
C LYS A 103 20.86 -10.52 2.95
N SER A 104 21.33 -9.93 1.86
CA SER A 104 22.52 -10.39 1.13
C SER A 104 23.80 -10.35 1.97
N ASP A 105 23.87 -9.50 2.98
CA ASP A 105 24.99 -9.38 3.93
C ASP A 105 24.91 -10.39 5.09
N GLY A 106 23.91 -11.28 5.07
CA GLY A 106 23.68 -12.29 6.11
C GLY A 106 22.90 -11.80 7.32
N SER A 107 22.64 -10.49 7.46
CA SER A 107 21.82 -9.95 8.53
C SER A 107 20.35 -10.30 8.34
N MET A 108 19.59 -10.32 9.44
CA MET A 108 18.15 -10.59 9.41
C MET A 108 17.37 -9.28 9.40
N PHE A 109 16.42 -9.19 8.49
CA PHE A 109 15.34 -8.20 8.53
C PHE A 109 14.08 -8.93 9.02
N ARG A 110 13.51 -8.43 10.11
CA ARG A 110 12.30 -8.99 10.73
C ARG A 110 11.25 -7.93 10.86
N ASP A 111 10.10 -8.18 10.29
CA ASP A 111 8.98 -7.25 10.33
C ASP A 111 7.86 -7.81 11.20
N ARG A 112 7.37 -6.98 12.13
CA ARG A 112 6.28 -7.28 13.05
C ARG A 112 5.39 -6.04 13.11
N ALA A 113 4.37 -5.98 12.27
CA ALA A 113 3.59 -4.77 12.10
C ALA A 113 2.09 -4.97 12.40
N PHE A 114 1.50 -3.96 13.03
CA PHE A 114 0.06 -3.72 13.02
C PHE A 114 -0.25 -2.76 11.86
N SER A 115 -0.70 -3.31 10.74
CA SER A 115 -0.97 -2.56 9.52
C SER A 115 -2.40 -2.03 9.53
N ASN A 116 -2.54 -0.71 9.65
CA ASN A 116 -3.82 -0.01 9.59
C ASN A 116 -4.18 0.22 8.12
N VAL A 117 -5.18 -0.50 7.60
CA VAL A 117 -5.54 -0.50 6.17
C VAL A 117 -6.78 0.32 5.94
N TYR A 118 -6.66 1.34 5.10
CA TYR A 118 -7.74 2.27 4.74
C TYR A 118 -7.99 2.27 3.24
N VAL A 119 -9.25 2.49 2.87
CA VAL A 119 -9.67 2.91 1.53
C VAL A 119 -10.03 4.38 1.56
N CYS A 120 -9.69 5.13 0.50
CA CYS A 120 -9.97 6.56 0.39
C CYS A 120 -10.37 6.91 -1.04
N GLU A 121 -11.49 7.64 -1.19
CA GLU A 121 -11.95 8.08 -2.50
C GLU A 121 -11.00 9.15 -3.07
N TYR A 122 -10.62 8.97 -4.34
CA TYR A 122 -9.83 9.90 -5.12
C TYR A 122 -10.60 10.33 -6.36
N ASN A 123 -10.82 11.64 -6.51
CA ASN A 123 -11.62 12.22 -7.59
C ASN A 123 -10.79 13.02 -8.60
N GLY A 124 -9.46 12.91 -8.56
CA GLY A 124 -8.57 13.55 -9.52
C GLY A 124 -8.47 12.81 -10.85
N ASP A 125 -7.87 13.44 -11.84
CA ASP A 125 -7.64 12.87 -13.18
C ASP A 125 -6.28 12.17 -13.32
N GLY A 126 -5.52 12.07 -12.24
CA GLY A 126 -4.20 11.42 -12.20
C GLY A 126 -3.04 12.33 -12.63
N LYS A 127 -3.29 13.56 -13.09
CA LYS A 127 -2.23 14.49 -13.47
C LYS A 127 -1.61 15.23 -12.30
N ASP A 128 -2.27 15.19 -11.16
CA ASP A 128 -1.84 15.77 -9.88
C ASP A 128 -0.90 14.86 -9.08
N PHE A 129 -0.66 13.62 -9.54
CA PHE A 129 0.32 12.75 -8.92
C PHE A 129 1.76 13.31 -9.10
N ASN A 130 2.55 13.12 -8.05
CA ASN A 130 3.97 13.44 -8.07
C ASN A 130 4.73 12.36 -7.27
N PHE A 131 5.28 11.39 -7.99
CA PHE A 131 5.87 10.19 -7.39
C PHE A 131 7.27 10.44 -6.84
N ASP A 132 7.55 9.94 -5.63
CA ASP A 132 8.95 9.72 -5.22
C ASP A 132 9.50 8.52 -6.01
N GLN A 133 10.29 8.81 -7.04
CA GLN A 133 10.84 7.82 -7.97
C GLN A 133 11.76 6.79 -7.30
N ASN A 134 12.22 7.04 -6.07
CA ASN A 134 13.01 6.07 -5.30
C ASN A 134 12.13 4.95 -4.73
N GLU A 135 10.84 5.21 -4.53
CA GLU A 135 9.89 4.27 -3.93
C GLU A 135 8.81 3.83 -4.91
N VAL A 136 8.25 4.79 -5.69
CA VAL A 136 7.11 4.58 -6.59
C VAL A 136 7.42 5.07 -7.99
N THR A 137 7.46 4.18 -8.97
CA THR A 137 7.71 4.54 -10.38
C THR A 137 6.43 4.86 -11.15
N GLY A 138 5.27 4.70 -10.56
CA GLY A 138 3.98 5.01 -11.15
C GLY A 138 2.81 4.38 -10.40
N LEU A 139 1.60 4.69 -10.83
CA LEU A 139 0.36 4.06 -10.38
C LEU A 139 -0.33 3.31 -11.52
N VAL A 140 -1.03 2.25 -11.17
CA VAL A 140 -1.85 1.47 -12.08
C VAL A 140 -3.29 1.47 -11.58
N LYS A 141 -4.21 2.00 -12.39
CA LYS A 141 -5.64 1.98 -12.14
C LYS A 141 -6.28 0.74 -12.78
N VAL A 142 -7.02 -0.03 -12.01
CA VAL A 142 -7.72 -1.24 -12.43
C VAL A 142 -9.10 -1.31 -11.80
N ASN A 143 -10.05 -1.95 -12.48
CA ASN A 143 -11.37 -2.20 -11.89
C ASN A 143 -11.28 -3.18 -10.71
N ALA A 144 -11.94 -2.87 -9.59
CA ALA A 144 -11.88 -3.66 -8.36
C ALA A 144 -12.48 -5.07 -8.56
N GLN A 145 -13.60 -5.20 -9.26
CA GLN A 145 -14.23 -6.50 -9.55
C GLN A 145 -13.34 -7.35 -10.46
N ASP A 146 -12.80 -6.76 -11.54
CA ASP A 146 -11.89 -7.45 -12.44
C ASP A 146 -10.63 -7.94 -11.72
N THR A 147 -10.11 -7.13 -10.80
CA THR A 147 -8.95 -7.51 -9.98
C THR A 147 -9.29 -8.64 -9.01
N LEU A 148 -10.47 -8.61 -8.41
CA LEU A 148 -10.96 -9.70 -7.55
C LEU A 148 -11.11 -11.00 -8.35
N ASP A 149 -11.66 -10.93 -9.56
CA ASP A 149 -11.81 -12.07 -10.48
C ASP A 149 -10.46 -12.65 -10.90
N LEU A 150 -9.45 -11.77 -11.13
CA LEU A 150 -8.07 -12.18 -11.43
C LEU A 150 -7.44 -12.92 -10.25
N ILE A 151 -7.61 -12.39 -9.03
CA ILE A 151 -7.09 -13.00 -7.80
C ILE A 151 -7.74 -14.36 -7.53
N ASN A 152 -9.03 -14.49 -7.79
CA ASN A 152 -9.78 -15.72 -7.62
C ASN A 152 -9.58 -16.72 -8.78
N GLY A 153 -8.81 -16.34 -9.82
CA GLY A 153 -8.51 -17.20 -10.97
C GLY A 153 -9.64 -17.34 -11.99
N THR A 154 -10.72 -16.57 -11.87
CA THR A 154 -11.85 -16.55 -12.84
C THR A 154 -11.50 -15.72 -14.08
N LYS A 155 -10.54 -14.80 -14.00
CA LYS A 155 -9.89 -14.11 -15.12
C LYS A 155 -8.40 -14.42 -15.16
N GLN A 156 -7.83 -14.51 -16.37
CA GLN A 156 -6.39 -14.72 -16.56
C GLN A 156 -5.63 -13.39 -16.73
N SER A 157 -6.33 -12.37 -17.17
CA SER A 157 -5.77 -11.03 -17.35
C SER A 157 -6.85 -9.97 -17.25
N ILE A 158 -6.44 -8.74 -16.93
CA ILE A 158 -7.30 -7.56 -16.82
C ILE A 158 -6.69 -6.36 -17.53
N SER A 159 -7.53 -5.44 -17.99
CA SER A 159 -7.08 -4.16 -18.53
C SER A 159 -6.77 -3.16 -17.43
N SER A 160 -5.83 -2.26 -17.70
CA SER A 160 -5.41 -1.22 -16.76
C SER A 160 -5.05 0.09 -17.44
N THR A 161 -5.11 1.17 -16.69
CA THR A 161 -4.54 2.47 -17.02
C THR A 161 -3.31 2.71 -16.16
N VAL A 162 -2.20 3.09 -16.77
CA VAL A 162 -0.91 3.31 -16.07
C VAL A 162 -0.60 4.80 -16.08
N TYR A 163 -0.26 5.33 -14.91
CA TYR A 163 0.24 6.70 -14.71
C TYR A 163 1.73 6.63 -14.38
N LYS A 164 2.57 7.27 -15.18
CA LYS A 164 4.03 7.32 -14.98
C LYS A 164 4.55 8.74 -15.13
N ASN A 165 5.59 9.07 -14.39
CA ASN A 165 6.30 10.32 -14.58
C ASN A 165 7.28 10.17 -15.75
N ILE A 166 7.06 10.94 -16.81
CA ILE A 166 7.92 11.03 -17.98
C ILE A 166 8.29 12.50 -18.17
N ASN A 167 9.61 12.81 -18.12
CA ASN A 167 10.11 14.18 -18.25
C ASN A 167 9.45 15.19 -17.28
N ASN A 168 9.26 14.80 -16.02
CA ASN A 168 8.60 15.57 -14.95
C ASN A 168 7.10 15.88 -15.21
N THR A 169 6.46 15.11 -16.06
CA THR A 169 5.02 15.19 -16.30
C THR A 169 4.42 13.80 -16.13
N VAL A 170 3.29 13.71 -15.46
CA VAL A 170 2.57 12.43 -15.35
C VAL A 170 1.82 12.17 -16.65
N GLU A 171 2.19 11.09 -17.32
CA GLU A 171 1.53 10.60 -18.52
C GLU A 171 0.65 9.41 -18.21
N GLN A 172 -0.52 9.38 -18.86
CA GLN A 172 -1.47 8.28 -18.78
C GLN A 172 -1.33 7.38 -20.01
N HIS A 173 -1.24 6.07 -19.77
CA HIS A 173 -1.19 5.04 -20.80
C HIS A 173 -2.31 4.03 -20.57
N ASP A 174 -3.29 3.99 -21.44
CA ASP A 174 -4.44 3.08 -21.35
C ASP A 174 -4.16 1.72 -21.99
N LYS A 175 -4.96 0.72 -21.59
CA LYS A 175 -4.99 -0.63 -22.15
C LYS A 175 -3.73 -1.47 -21.94
N SER A 176 -2.97 -1.22 -20.90
CA SER A 176 -2.00 -2.21 -20.44
C SER A 176 -2.72 -3.45 -19.92
N VAL A 177 -2.17 -4.63 -20.20
CA VAL A 177 -2.73 -5.91 -19.75
C VAL A 177 -1.92 -6.42 -18.57
N LEU A 178 -2.62 -6.81 -17.51
CA LEU A 178 -2.02 -7.35 -16.29
C LEU A 178 -2.46 -8.79 -16.06
N SER A 179 -1.56 -9.58 -15.51
CA SER A 179 -1.82 -10.90 -14.94
C SER A 179 -1.52 -10.89 -13.44
N ILE A 180 -1.79 -11.98 -12.76
CA ILE A 180 -1.50 -12.12 -11.32
C ILE A 180 -0.01 -11.95 -11.01
N ASP A 181 0.87 -12.27 -11.95
CA ASP A 181 2.32 -12.13 -11.79
C ASP A 181 2.79 -10.67 -11.68
N ASN A 182 1.97 -9.70 -12.07
CA ASN A 182 2.28 -8.28 -11.91
C ASN A 182 2.14 -7.81 -10.45
N PHE A 183 1.38 -8.51 -9.65
CA PHE A 183 1.11 -8.12 -8.26
C PHE A 183 2.17 -8.68 -7.30
N LEU A 184 2.48 -7.90 -6.26
CA LEU A 184 3.30 -8.36 -5.15
C LEU A 184 2.42 -9.21 -4.23
N VAL A 185 2.34 -10.50 -4.55
CA VAL A 185 1.62 -11.48 -3.74
C VAL A 185 2.66 -12.24 -2.92
N ASN A 186 2.64 -12.08 -1.61
CA ASN A 186 3.37 -13.00 -0.76
C ASN A 186 2.75 -14.39 -0.95
N LYS A 187 3.56 -15.39 -1.29
CA LYS A 187 3.10 -16.76 -1.46
C LYS A 187 2.48 -17.27 -0.16
N GLY A 188 1.16 -17.23 -0.09
CA GLY A 188 0.37 -17.69 1.04
C GLY A 188 -1.05 -17.08 1.01
N GLU A 189 -2.05 -17.84 1.42
CA GLU A 189 -3.48 -17.47 1.43
C GLU A 189 -3.79 -16.12 2.08
N THR A 190 -2.94 -15.65 3.01
CA THR A 190 -3.19 -14.44 3.80
C THR A 190 -3.08 -13.13 3.01
N ALA A 191 -2.24 -13.06 1.97
CA ALA A 191 -2.08 -11.82 1.19
C ALA A 191 -3.23 -11.64 0.18
N LEU A 192 -3.62 -12.71 -0.50
CA LEU A 192 -4.77 -12.70 -1.41
C LEU A 192 -6.07 -12.43 -0.68
N GLY A 193 -6.27 -13.03 0.50
CA GLY A 193 -7.43 -12.75 1.34
C GLY A 193 -7.51 -11.29 1.81
N LYS A 194 -6.37 -10.66 2.10
CA LYS A 194 -6.33 -9.23 2.47
C LYS A 194 -6.73 -8.34 1.30
N TYR A 195 -6.21 -8.58 0.09
CA TYR A 195 -6.63 -7.84 -1.11
C TYR A 195 -8.11 -8.07 -1.41
N GLY A 196 -8.60 -9.29 -1.29
CA GLY A 196 -10.01 -9.62 -1.48
C GLY A 196 -10.95 -8.78 -0.61
N ASN A 197 -10.64 -8.63 0.68
CA ASN A 197 -11.43 -7.81 1.60
C ASN A 197 -11.41 -6.32 1.20
N ILE A 198 -10.27 -5.80 0.76
CA ILE A 198 -10.13 -4.41 0.34
C ILE A 198 -10.91 -4.15 -0.95
N LEU A 199 -10.76 -5.02 -1.95
CA LEU A 199 -11.48 -4.94 -3.22
C LEU A 199 -13.00 -5.05 -3.02
N THR A 200 -13.44 -5.98 -2.19
CA THR A 200 -14.87 -6.12 -1.82
C THR A 200 -15.39 -4.85 -1.15
N LYS A 201 -14.62 -4.26 -0.24
CA LYS A 201 -15.00 -2.99 0.40
C LYS A 201 -15.17 -1.86 -0.63
N VAL A 202 -14.25 -1.74 -1.62
CA VAL A 202 -14.38 -0.75 -2.70
C VAL A 202 -15.61 -1.01 -3.56
N ILE A 203 -15.85 -2.27 -3.95
CA ILE A 203 -17.02 -2.67 -4.73
C ILE A 203 -18.32 -2.27 -4.00
N ASP A 204 -18.38 -2.45 -2.67
CA ASP A 204 -19.56 -2.11 -1.89
C ASP A 204 -19.77 -0.60 -1.72
N LEU A 205 -18.68 0.19 -1.69
CA LEU A 205 -18.75 1.65 -1.62
C LEU A 205 -19.14 2.32 -2.94
N THR A 206 -19.04 1.61 -4.07
CA THR A 206 -19.26 2.17 -5.40
C THR A 206 -20.52 1.60 -6.09
N LYS A 207 -21.34 0.82 -5.39
CA LYS A 207 -22.70 0.40 -5.80
C LYS A 207 -23.73 1.50 -5.52
#